data_e5dc4d2f0ec8891094526cac0523eba2
#
_entry.id   e5dc4d2f0ec8891094526cac0523eba2
#
_cell.length_a   1.000
_cell.length_b   1.000
_cell.length_c   1.000
_cell.angle_alpha   90.00
_cell.angle_beta   90.00
_cell.angle_gamma   90.00
#
_symmetry.space_group_name_H-M   'P 1'
#
loop_
_entity.id
_entity.type
_entity.pdbx_description
1 polymer ?
#
loop_
_entity_poly.entity_id
_entity_poly.type
_entity_poly.pdbx_seq_one_letter_code
_entity_poly.pdbx_strand_id
1 'polypeptide(L)'
;MRSIDSPPSPTALRAAHLVERLGRLLRAGDHATALNPAQAEALRYLARANRFSRTPASLADYLGSTRGTVSQTLLALEAKGLVERQANVRDGRSIHLAVTPAGMGFLSADPVRALAAAIEAAGAGACLADDLEASLRAAVAERGGRAFGACHTCRHFRRDQRPGAFPHHCALLDEALSEADATLICAEQAAA
;
A
#
# COMPACT_ATOMS: atom_id res chain seq x y z
N MET A 1 23.86 -10.72 -12.79
CA MET A 1 22.64 -11.20 -13.49
C MET A 1 22.56 -12.70 -13.26
N ARG A 2 21.70 -13.16 -12.31
CA ARG A 2 21.50 -14.61 -12.10
C ARG A 2 20.61 -15.11 -13.25
N SER A 3 21.02 -16.18 -13.91
CA SER A 3 20.24 -16.83 -14.97
C SER A 3 18.89 -17.28 -14.41
N ILE A 4 17.81 -16.98 -15.12
CA ILE A 4 16.41 -17.30 -14.76
C ILE A 4 16.17 -18.83 -14.72
N ASP A 5 17.11 -19.63 -15.22
CA ASP A 5 17.01 -21.10 -15.35
C ASP A 5 17.49 -21.90 -14.12
N SER A 6 18.03 -21.26 -13.09
CA SER A 6 18.45 -21.99 -11.90
C SER A 6 17.29 -22.13 -10.90
N PRO A 7 17.02 -23.35 -10.37
CA PRO A 7 15.97 -23.53 -9.38
C PRO A 7 16.25 -22.67 -8.14
N PRO A 8 15.19 -22.14 -7.47
CA PRO A 8 15.36 -21.35 -6.27
C PRO A 8 16.01 -22.17 -5.15
N SER A 9 16.81 -21.52 -4.32
CA SER A 9 17.47 -22.20 -3.18
C SER A 9 16.43 -22.70 -2.18
N PRO A 10 16.74 -23.74 -1.38
CA PRO A 10 15.87 -24.23 -0.32
C PRO A 10 15.46 -23.13 0.68
N THR A 11 16.36 -22.20 0.97
CA THR A 11 16.11 -21.05 1.86
C THR A 11 15.11 -20.09 1.24
N ALA A 12 15.23 -19.77 -0.05
CA ALA A 12 14.28 -18.91 -0.75
C ALA A 12 12.88 -19.55 -0.83
N LEU A 13 12.81 -20.86 -1.12
CA LEU A 13 11.55 -21.61 -1.09
C LEU A 13 10.89 -21.58 0.30
N ARG A 14 11.68 -21.79 1.36
CA ARG A 14 11.18 -21.70 2.73
C ARG A 14 10.63 -20.30 3.04
N ALA A 15 11.33 -19.24 2.66
CA ALA A 15 10.85 -17.87 2.84
C ALA A 15 9.53 -17.63 2.11
N ALA A 16 9.41 -18.06 0.85
CA ALA A 16 8.19 -17.94 0.06
C ALA A 16 6.99 -18.66 0.71
N HIS A 17 7.19 -19.88 1.22
CA HIS A 17 6.15 -20.63 1.94
C HIS A 17 5.73 -19.94 3.26
N LEU A 18 6.68 -19.31 3.97
CA LEU A 18 6.36 -18.54 5.16
C LEU A 18 5.52 -17.31 4.84
N VAL A 19 5.87 -16.56 3.78
CA VAL A 19 5.09 -15.41 3.29
C VAL A 19 3.68 -15.85 2.89
N GLU A 20 3.55 -16.97 2.14
CA GLU A 20 2.25 -17.54 1.78
C GLU A 20 1.41 -17.89 3.02
N ARG A 21 2.02 -18.50 4.04
CA ARG A 21 1.33 -18.86 5.28
C ARG A 21 0.90 -17.63 6.07
N LEU A 22 1.73 -16.60 6.17
CA LEU A 22 1.38 -15.33 6.80
C LEU A 22 0.21 -14.66 6.08
N GLY A 23 0.24 -14.64 4.74
CA GLY A 23 -0.88 -14.14 3.94
C GLY A 23 -2.20 -14.88 4.19
N ARG A 24 -2.15 -16.20 4.40
CA ARG A 24 -3.34 -16.99 4.79
C ARG A 24 -3.87 -16.61 6.18
N LEU A 25 -2.99 -16.42 7.17
CA LEU A 25 -3.40 -16.00 8.51
C LEU A 25 -4.08 -14.63 8.50
N LEU A 26 -3.55 -13.67 7.72
CA LEU A 26 -4.17 -12.36 7.54
C LEU A 26 -5.56 -12.48 6.93
N ARG A 27 -5.73 -13.22 5.84
CA ARG A 27 -7.05 -13.43 5.21
C ARG A 27 -8.05 -14.14 6.12
N ALA A 28 -7.59 -15.11 6.92
CA ALA A 28 -8.44 -15.75 7.91
C ALA A 28 -8.93 -14.75 8.97
N GLY A 29 -8.06 -13.84 9.42
CA GLY A 29 -8.43 -12.74 10.30
C GLY A 29 -9.45 -11.79 9.66
N ASP A 30 -9.32 -11.48 8.37
CA ASP A 30 -10.29 -10.65 7.64
C ASP A 30 -11.68 -11.28 7.59
N HIS A 31 -11.79 -12.60 7.40
CA HIS A 31 -13.06 -13.32 7.42
C HIS A 31 -13.79 -13.28 8.77
N ALA A 32 -13.07 -13.02 9.85
CA ALA A 32 -13.66 -12.83 11.17
C ALA A 32 -14.26 -11.41 11.36
N THR A 33 -14.09 -10.53 10.37
CA THR A 33 -14.60 -9.16 10.40
C THR A 33 -15.85 -8.99 9.54
N ALA A 34 -16.47 -7.79 9.57
CA ALA A 34 -17.57 -7.43 8.71
C ALA A 34 -17.16 -7.12 7.25
N LEU A 35 -15.86 -7.21 6.92
CA LEU A 35 -15.32 -7.00 5.58
C LEU A 35 -14.84 -8.32 4.97
N ASN A 36 -15.05 -8.47 3.67
CA ASN A 36 -14.33 -9.51 2.95
C ASN A 36 -12.86 -9.10 2.70
N PRO A 37 -11.95 -10.05 2.36
CA PRO A 37 -10.54 -9.75 2.18
C PRO A 37 -10.24 -8.62 1.19
N ALA A 38 -10.98 -8.53 0.07
CA ALA A 38 -10.78 -7.47 -0.92
C ALA A 38 -11.17 -6.08 -0.37
N GLN A 39 -12.23 -6.00 0.43
CA GLN A 39 -12.64 -4.77 1.11
C GLN A 39 -11.63 -4.35 2.17
N ALA A 40 -11.15 -5.30 2.98
CA ALA A 40 -10.15 -5.03 4.01
C ALA A 40 -8.82 -4.53 3.38
N GLU A 41 -8.37 -5.16 2.30
CA GLU A 41 -7.17 -4.78 1.58
C GLU A 41 -7.30 -3.40 0.92
N ALA A 42 -8.44 -3.10 0.30
CA ALA A 42 -8.73 -1.79 -0.26
C ALA A 42 -8.72 -0.69 0.82
N LEU A 43 -9.33 -0.94 1.97
CA LEU A 43 -9.35 0.00 3.08
C LEU A 43 -7.94 0.25 3.65
N ARG A 44 -7.13 -0.80 3.81
CA ARG A 44 -5.71 -0.70 4.21
C ARG A 44 -4.89 0.12 3.23
N TYR A 45 -5.07 -0.11 1.92
CA TYR A 45 -4.39 0.67 0.90
C TYR A 45 -4.75 2.14 1.02
N LEU A 46 -6.03 2.48 1.06
CA LEU A 46 -6.49 3.88 1.11
C LEU A 46 -6.00 4.62 2.36
N ALA A 47 -5.92 3.94 3.49
CA ALA A 47 -5.38 4.51 4.72
C ALA A 47 -3.87 4.81 4.65
N ARG A 48 -3.13 4.05 3.85
CA ARG A 48 -1.67 4.16 3.69
C ARG A 48 -1.23 4.90 2.44
N ALA A 49 -2.12 5.11 1.48
CA ALA A 49 -1.83 5.82 0.25
C ALA A 49 -1.72 7.34 0.50
N ASN A 50 -0.80 7.99 -0.18
CA ASN A 50 -0.72 9.45 -0.17
C ASN A 50 -1.91 10.07 -0.92
N ARG A 51 -2.10 11.37 -0.76
CA ARG A 51 -3.24 12.10 -1.36
C ARG A 51 -3.30 12.01 -2.90
N PHE A 52 -2.19 11.75 -3.58
CA PHE A 52 -2.15 11.62 -5.04
C PHE A 52 -2.53 10.22 -5.52
N SER A 53 -2.44 9.23 -4.64
CA SER A 53 -2.62 7.81 -4.96
C SER A 53 -3.97 7.25 -4.49
N ARG A 54 -4.80 8.04 -3.81
CA ARG A 54 -6.14 7.63 -3.33
C ARG A 54 -7.18 7.71 -4.44
N THR A 55 -6.92 7.03 -5.56
CA THR A 55 -7.83 6.97 -6.72
C THR A 55 -8.29 5.54 -7.01
N PRO A 56 -9.48 5.35 -7.62
CA PRO A 56 -9.92 4.01 -8.04
C PRO A 56 -8.94 3.31 -8.99
N ALA A 57 -8.26 4.08 -9.85
CA ALA A 57 -7.28 3.55 -10.79
C ALA A 57 -6.04 3.02 -10.06
N SER A 58 -5.45 3.82 -9.16
CA SER A 58 -4.29 3.40 -8.37
C SER A 58 -4.60 2.22 -7.46
N LEU A 59 -5.82 2.17 -6.89
CA LEU A 59 -6.27 1.02 -6.11
C LEU A 59 -6.37 -0.25 -6.97
N ALA A 60 -6.87 -0.15 -8.21
CA ALA A 60 -6.94 -1.30 -9.13
C ALA A 60 -5.55 -1.84 -9.49
N ASP A 61 -4.61 -0.94 -9.77
CA ASP A 61 -3.22 -1.29 -10.07
C ASP A 61 -2.55 -1.94 -8.84
N TYR A 62 -2.78 -1.40 -7.64
CA TYR A 62 -2.21 -1.94 -6.39
C TYR A 62 -2.72 -3.34 -6.08
N LEU A 63 -4.03 -3.57 -6.24
CA LEU A 63 -4.66 -4.88 -5.97
C LEU A 63 -4.46 -5.89 -7.11
N GLY A 64 -3.88 -5.49 -8.25
CA GLY A 64 -3.81 -6.34 -9.44
C GLY A 64 -5.21 -6.76 -9.92
N SER A 65 -6.21 -5.89 -9.76
CA SER A 65 -7.63 -6.20 -10.00
C SER A 65 -8.20 -5.34 -11.13
N THR A 66 -9.36 -5.75 -11.67
CA THR A 66 -10.02 -4.96 -12.70
C THR A 66 -10.69 -3.72 -12.11
N ARG A 67 -10.81 -2.65 -12.91
CA ARG A 67 -11.53 -1.43 -12.49
C ARG A 67 -12.98 -1.68 -12.10
N GLY A 68 -13.64 -2.65 -12.76
CA GLY A 68 -15.02 -3.06 -12.43
C GLY A 68 -15.09 -3.70 -11.03
N THR A 69 -14.19 -4.62 -10.72
CA THR A 69 -14.09 -5.26 -9.39
C THR A 69 -13.83 -4.23 -8.30
N VAL A 70 -12.88 -3.32 -8.53
CA VAL A 70 -12.58 -2.24 -7.58
C VAL A 70 -13.77 -1.31 -7.38
N SER A 71 -14.51 -0.99 -8.45
CA SER A 71 -15.73 -0.16 -8.34
C SER A 71 -16.78 -0.81 -7.41
N GLN A 72 -17.01 -2.12 -7.52
CA GLN A 72 -17.92 -2.86 -6.64
C GLN A 72 -17.41 -2.90 -5.19
N THR A 73 -16.12 -3.10 -5.00
CA THR A 73 -15.49 -3.06 -3.67
C THR A 73 -15.67 -1.69 -3.00
N LEU A 74 -15.46 -0.61 -3.75
CA LEU A 74 -15.63 0.76 -3.26
C LEU A 74 -17.08 1.07 -2.94
N LEU A 75 -18.04 0.68 -3.79
CA LEU A 75 -19.47 0.84 -3.51
C LEU A 75 -19.87 0.14 -2.21
N ALA A 76 -19.35 -1.05 -1.96
CA ALA A 76 -19.62 -1.78 -0.72
C ALA A 76 -18.99 -1.10 0.52
N LEU A 77 -17.79 -0.52 0.39
CA LEU A 77 -17.14 0.23 1.48
C LEU A 77 -17.86 1.57 1.76
N GLU A 78 -18.35 2.24 0.71
CA GLU A 78 -19.18 3.45 0.83
C GLU A 78 -20.52 3.15 1.52
N ALA A 79 -21.20 2.07 1.12
CA ALA A 79 -22.45 1.63 1.74
C ALA A 79 -22.27 1.30 3.24
N LYS A 80 -21.07 0.87 3.65
CA LYS A 80 -20.69 0.64 5.06
C LYS A 80 -20.24 1.91 5.78
N GLY A 81 -20.15 3.05 5.09
CA GLY A 81 -19.68 4.31 5.65
C GLY A 81 -18.18 4.34 6.00
N LEU A 82 -17.36 3.45 5.43
CA LEU A 82 -15.94 3.32 5.73
C LEU A 82 -15.04 4.14 4.80
N VAL A 83 -15.54 4.44 3.59
CA VAL A 83 -14.87 5.24 2.56
C VAL A 83 -15.87 6.24 2.00
N GLU A 84 -15.41 7.39 1.59
CA GLU A 84 -16.19 8.40 0.86
C GLU A 84 -15.48 8.84 -0.40
N ARG A 85 -16.26 9.24 -1.42
CA ARG A 85 -15.75 9.87 -2.65
C ARG A 85 -15.78 11.37 -2.49
N GLN A 86 -14.67 11.96 -2.86
CA GLN A 86 -14.52 13.42 -2.91
C GLN A 86 -14.18 13.84 -4.33
N ALA A 87 -14.74 14.96 -4.80
CA ALA A 87 -14.30 15.56 -6.05
C ALA A 87 -12.84 16.03 -5.89
N ASN A 88 -12.00 15.74 -6.87
CA ASN A 88 -10.64 16.27 -6.86
C ASN A 88 -10.70 17.78 -7.09
N VAL A 89 -10.18 18.55 -6.17
CA VAL A 89 -10.21 20.03 -6.20
C VAL A 89 -9.44 20.58 -7.42
N ARG A 90 -8.46 19.83 -7.95
CA ARG A 90 -7.62 20.24 -9.09
C ARG A 90 -8.16 19.79 -10.44
N ASP A 91 -8.76 18.62 -10.48
CA ASP A 91 -9.36 18.03 -11.67
C ASP A 91 -10.72 17.45 -11.28
N GLY A 92 -11.76 18.25 -11.51
CA GLY A 92 -13.15 17.85 -11.21
C GLY A 92 -13.63 16.60 -11.96
N ARG A 93 -12.81 16.04 -12.86
CA ARG A 93 -13.07 14.79 -13.56
C ARG A 93 -12.54 13.56 -12.83
N SER A 94 -11.61 13.74 -11.90
CA SER A 94 -11.04 12.64 -11.12
C SER A 94 -11.69 12.52 -9.74
N ILE A 95 -11.94 11.28 -9.32
CA ILE A 95 -12.50 10.95 -8.01
C ILE A 95 -11.35 10.68 -7.04
N HIS A 96 -11.41 11.34 -5.90
CA HIS A 96 -10.53 11.08 -4.75
C HIS A 96 -11.26 10.23 -3.72
N LEU A 97 -10.55 9.31 -3.08
CA LEU A 97 -11.09 8.43 -2.07
C LEU A 97 -10.54 8.82 -0.70
N ALA A 98 -11.41 8.99 0.28
CA ALA A 98 -11.02 9.24 1.66
C ALA A 98 -11.55 8.14 2.58
N VAL A 99 -10.72 7.73 3.54
CA VAL A 99 -11.14 6.83 4.61
C VAL A 99 -11.84 7.66 5.67
N THR A 100 -13.04 7.26 6.06
CA THR A 100 -13.82 7.95 7.08
C THR A 100 -13.26 7.68 8.50
N PRO A 101 -13.66 8.45 9.52
CA PRO A 101 -13.35 8.13 10.91
C PRO A 101 -13.78 6.71 11.32
N ALA A 102 -14.93 6.24 10.83
CA ALA A 102 -15.40 4.86 11.03
C ALA A 102 -14.46 3.83 10.38
N GLY A 103 -13.97 4.13 9.15
CA GLY A 103 -12.97 3.29 8.47
C GLY A 103 -11.65 3.24 9.22
N MET A 104 -11.17 4.35 9.75
CA MET A 104 -9.97 4.39 10.60
C MET A 104 -10.17 3.62 11.91
N GLY A 105 -11.35 3.73 12.52
CA GLY A 105 -11.73 2.95 13.71
C GLY A 105 -11.72 1.44 13.42
N PHE A 106 -12.22 1.02 12.26
CA PHE A 106 -12.16 -0.37 11.81
C PHE A 106 -10.71 -0.88 11.73
N LEU A 107 -9.81 -0.09 11.16
CA LEU A 107 -8.39 -0.45 11.02
C LEU A 107 -7.63 -0.50 12.35
N SER A 108 -8.16 0.03 13.43
CA SER A 108 -7.54 -0.06 14.76
C SER A 108 -7.50 -1.51 15.29
N ALA A 109 -8.43 -2.35 14.87
CA ALA A 109 -8.51 -3.79 15.19
C ALA A 109 -8.04 -4.70 14.03
N ASP A 110 -7.30 -4.16 13.06
CA ASP A 110 -6.86 -4.87 11.87
C ASP A 110 -5.90 -6.04 12.20
N PRO A 111 -6.08 -7.25 11.63
CA PRO A 111 -5.18 -8.40 11.81
C PRO A 111 -3.71 -8.09 11.46
N VAL A 112 -3.45 -7.14 10.57
CA VAL A 112 -2.08 -6.68 10.25
C VAL A 112 -1.35 -6.14 11.48
N ARG A 113 -2.07 -5.51 12.42
CA ARG A 113 -1.46 -4.99 13.65
C ARG A 113 -0.95 -6.11 14.56
N ALA A 114 -1.68 -7.21 14.64
CA ALA A 114 -1.24 -8.40 15.41
C ALA A 114 0.01 -9.03 14.76
N LEU A 115 0.05 -9.08 13.43
CA LEU A 115 1.26 -9.53 12.72
C LEU A 115 2.43 -8.57 12.95
N ALA A 116 2.21 -7.26 12.91
CA ALA A 116 3.26 -6.28 13.19
C ALA A 116 3.82 -6.44 14.61
N ALA A 117 2.97 -6.65 15.61
CA ALA A 117 3.41 -6.92 16.99
C ALA A 117 4.23 -8.22 17.11
N ALA A 118 3.87 -9.27 16.36
CA ALA A 118 4.64 -10.51 16.31
C ALA A 118 6.02 -10.32 15.65
N ILE A 119 6.11 -9.52 14.59
CA ILE A 119 7.39 -9.16 13.93
C ILE A 119 8.28 -8.38 14.90
N GLU A 120 7.72 -7.41 15.61
CA GLU A 120 8.43 -6.61 16.62
C GLU A 120 8.98 -7.52 17.74
N ALA A 121 8.14 -8.40 18.27
CA ALA A 121 8.53 -9.36 19.32
C ALA A 121 9.64 -10.32 18.87
N ALA A 122 9.73 -10.63 17.57
CA ALA A 122 10.80 -11.43 16.99
C ALA A 122 12.10 -10.63 16.78
N GLY A 123 12.10 -9.33 16.99
CA GLY A 123 13.27 -8.45 16.79
C GLY A 123 13.70 -8.32 15.32
N ALA A 124 12.81 -8.61 14.37
CA ALA A 124 13.16 -8.72 12.96
C ALA A 124 12.69 -7.50 12.12
N GLY A 125 12.14 -6.46 12.73
CA GLY A 125 11.36 -5.42 12.06
C GLY A 125 12.03 -4.77 10.85
N ALA A 126 13.19 -4.14 11.01
CA ALA A 126 13.83 -3.36 9.95
C ALA A 126 14.33 -4.24 8.79
N CYS A 127 15.18 -5.24 9.08
CA CYS A 127 15.75 -6.12 8.05
C CYS A 127 14.65 -6.87 7.26
N LEU A 128 13.62 -7.35 7.97
CA LEU A 128 12.52 -8.06 7.32
C LEU A 128 11.72 -7.15 6.39
N ALA A 129 11.50 -5.90 6.77
CA ALA A 129 10.79 -4.94 5.93
C ALA A 129 11.55 -4.69 4.62
N ASP A 130 12.86 -4.44 4.68
CA ASP A 130 13.72 -4.21 3.52
C ASP A 130 13.77 -5.43 2.59
N ASP A 131 13.92 -6.64 3.14
CA ASP A 131 13.96 -7.89 2.39
C ASP A 131 12.62 -8.19 1.69
N LEU A 132 11.50 -7.96 2.39
CA LEU A 132 10.17 -8.12 1.82
C LEU A 132 9.88 -7.09 0.74
N GLU A 133 10.29 -5.84 0.93
CA GLU A 133 10.11 -4.78 -0.08
C GLU A 133 10.92 -5.09 -1.34
N ALA A 134 12.18 -5.51 -1.21
CA ALA A 134 13.02 -5.91 -2.33
C ALA A 134 12.43 -7.11 -3.10
N SER A 135 11.95 -8.11 -2.36
CA SER A 135 11.32 -9.32 -2.94
C SER A 135 10.02 -8.99 -3.67
N LEU A 136 9.16 -8.14 -3.06
CA LEU A 136 7.91 -7.70 -3.66
C LEU A 136 8.16 -6.91 -4.94
N ARG A 137 9.14 -5.98 -4.91
CA ARG A 137 9.50 -5.17 -6.08
C ARG A 137 9.96 -6.02 -7.25
N ALA A 138 10.81 -7.04 -7.00
CA ALA A 138 11.24 -7.99 -8.01
C ALA A 138 10.07 -8.79 -8.60
N ALA A 139 9.20 -9.34 -7.75
CA ALA A 139 8.05 -10.13 -8.18
C ALA A 139 7.01 -9.32 -8.97
N VAL A 140 6.82 -8.03 -8.62
CA VAL A 140 5.94 -7.12 -9.35
C VAL A 140 6.53 -6.76 -10.72
N ALA A 141 7.84 -6.51 -10.79
CA ALA A 141 8.53 -6.19 -12.04
C ALA A 141 8.46 -7.34 -13.06
N GLU A 142 8.62 -8.59 -12.62
CA GLU A 142 8.48 -9.77 -13.47
C GLU A 142 7.09 -9.89 -14.14
N ARG A 143 6.07 -9.36 -13.48
CA ARG A 143 4.68 -9.37 -13.98
C ARG A 143 4.31 -8.10 -14.77
N GLY A 144 5.26 -7.21 -15.03
CA GLY A 144 5.01 -5.92 -15.66
C GLY A 144 4.10 -5.01 -14.82
N GLY A 145 3.98 -5.28 -13.52
CA GLY A 145 3.18 -4.51 -12.60
C GLY A 145 3.86 -3.20 -12.20
N ARG A 146 3.08 -2.30 -11.60
CA ARG A 146 3.55 -1.02 -11.10
C ARG A 146 4.12 -1.20 -9.68
N ALA A 147 5.33 -0.72 -9.46
CA ALA A 147 5.89 -0.65 -8.12
C ALA A 147 5.17 0.46 -7.34
N PHE A 148 4.77 0.14 -6.11
CA PHE A 148 4.25 1.10 -5.14
C PHE A 148 5.24 1.19 -4.00
N GLY A 149 5.49 2.38 -3.47
CA GLY A 149 6.44 2.54 -2.37
C GLY A 149 6.29 3.88 -1.67
N ALA A 150 6.98 4.05 -0.53
CA ALA A 150 6.94 5.28 0.23
C ALA A 150 7.65 6.42 -0.52
N CYS A 151 7.13 7.66 -0.39
CA CYS A 151 7.71 8.81 -1.07
C CYS A 151 9.18 9.02 -0.73
N HIS A 152 9.60 8.79 0.52
CA HIS A 152 11.00 9.01 0.95
C HIS A 152 12.01 8.07 0.28
N THR A 153 11.57 6.94 -0.31
CA THR A 153 12.41 6.00 -1.08
C THR A 153 12.39 6.29 -2.60
N CYS A 154 11.73 7.38 -3.02
CA CYS A 154 11.53 7.71 -4.42
C CYS A 154 12.64 8.63 -4.95
N ARG A 155 13.15 8.37 -6.15
CA ARG A 155 14.15 9.25 -6.81
C ARG A 155 13.65 10.68 -7.06
N HIS A 156 12.35 10.91 -7.04
CA HIS A 156 11.73 12.23 -7.21
C HIS A 156 11.52 12.97 -5.89
N PHE A 157 11.79 12.34 -4.76
CA PHE A 157 11.67 12.95 -3.45
C PHE A 157 12.81 13.90 -3.17
N ARG A 158 12.48 15.13 -2.73
CA ARG A 158 13.44 16.15 -2.33
C ARG A 158 13.18 16.49 -0.86
N ARG A 159 14.13 16.09 -0.01
CA ARG A 159 14.06 16.30 1.43
C ARG A 159 14.35 17.75 1.79
N ASP A 160 13.64 18.31 2.76
CA ASP A 160 13.94 19.58 3.45
C ASP A 160 14.20 20.76 2.51
N GLN A 161 13.32 20.93 1.50
CA GLN A 161 13.43 22.01 0.52
C GLN A 161 12.97 23.37 1.08
N ARG A 162 12.18 23.37 2.14
CA ARG A 162 11.61 24.59 2.76
C ARG A 162 11.25 24.36 4.23
N PRO A 163 11.24 25.40 5.08
CA PRO A 163 10.73 25.29 6.44
C PRO A 163 9.19 25.19 6.44
N GLY A 164 8.60 24.66 7.54
CA GLY A 164 7.17 24.65 7.79
C GLY A 164 6.51 23.29 7.68
N ALA A 165 5.20 23.26 7.54
CA ALA A 165 4.38 22.03 7.59
C ALA A 165 4.58 21.09 6.39
N PHE A 166 5.15 21.55 5.29
CA PHE A 166 5.42 20.80 4.07
C PHE A 166 6.89 20.96 3.66
N PRO A 167 7.83 20.38 4.44
CA PRO A 167 9.25 20.61 4.24
C PRO A 167 9.80 19.95 2.97
N HIS A 168 9.17 18.89 2.49
CA HIS A 168 9.66 18.12 1.35
C HIS A 168 8.96 18.51 0.05
N HIS A 169 9.48 18.01 -1.07
CA HIS A 169 8.95 18.30 -2.40
C HIS A 169 9.00 17.06 -3.30
N CYS A 170 7.94 16.83 -4.07
CA CYS A 170 7.91 15.84 -5.14
C CYS A 170 8.27 16.50 -6.47
N ALA A 171 9.45 16.22 -7.02
CA ALA A 171 9.90 16.81 -8.28
C ALA A 171 9.13 16.27 -9.50
N LEU A 172 8.43 15.13 -9.39
CA LEU A 172 7.61 14.59 -10.48
C LEU A 172 6.27 15.31 -10.61
N LEU A 173 5.61 15.56 -9.47
CA LEU A 173 4.28 16.16 -9.42
C LEU A 173 4.32 17.68 -9.19
N ASP A 174 5.50 18.22 -8.94
CA ASP A 174 5.74 19.61 -8.51
C ASP A 174 4.92 20.00 -7.26
N GLU A 175 4.94 19.11 -6.22
CA GLU A 175 4.10 19.21 -5.05
C GLU A 175 4.89 19.26 -3.76
N ALA A 176 4.45 20.13 -2.85
CA ALA A 176 4.94 20.15 -1.49
C ALA A 176 4.42 18.95 -0.70
N LEU A 177 5.28 18.31 0.09
CA LEU A 177 4.98 17.12 0.88
C LEU A 177 5.24 17.37 2.35
N SER A 178 4.34 16.89 3.20
CA SER A 178 4.53 16.86 4.65
C SER A 178 5.41 15.66 5.06
N GLU A 179 5.84 15.64 6.33
CA GLU A 179 6.50 14.46 6.93
C GLU A 179 5.61 13.21 6.82
N ALA A 180 4.30 13.37 7.03
CA ALA A 180 3.36 12.26 6.88
C ALA A 180 3.29 11.75 5.43
N ASP A 181 3.24 12.65 4.44
CA ASP A 181 3.26 12.25 3.02
C ASP A 181 4.52 11.45 2.66
N ALA A 182 5.67 11.74 3.28
CA ALA A 182 6.94 11.07 3.01
C ALA A 182 6.90 9.57 3.30
N THR A 183 6.07 9.14 4.27
CA THR A 183 5.93 7.74 4.71
C THR A 183 4.79 6.99 4.02
N LEU A 184 3.92 7.70 3.29
CA LEU A 184 2.75 7.11 2.64
C LEU A 184 3.08 6.50 1.27
N ILE A 185 2.26 5.53 0.86
CA ILE A 185 2.39 4.83 -0.42
C ILE A 185 2.06 5.77 -1.59
N CYS A 186 2.94 5.80 -2.58
CA CYS A 186 2.77 6.54 -3.82
C CYS A 186 2.66 5.58 -5.01
N ALA A 187 1.67 5.78 -5.87
CA ALA A 187 1.49 5.04 -7.12
C ALA A 187 2.51 5.43 -8.19
N GLU A 188 3.09 6.65 -8.10
CA GLU A 188 4.12 7.16 -9.02
C GLU A 188 5.55 6.95 -8.47
N GLN A 189 5.69 6.12 -7.44
CA GLN A 189 7.01 5.84 -6.86
C GLN A 189 7.92 5.19 -7.89
N ALA A 190 9.11 5.76 -8.04
CA ALA A 190 10.21 5.17 -8.79
C ALA A 190 11.40 5.06 -7.84
N ALA A 191 11.93 3.85 -7.68
CA ALA A 191 13.06 3.61 -6.78
C ALA A 191 14.27 4.50 -7.12
N ALA A 192 14.97 4.96 -6.10
CA ALA A 192 16.22 5.73 -6.23
C ALA A 192 17.36 4.85 -6.76
#